data_64ef257de284c350ef2446e0fab9d368
#
_entry.id   64ef257de284c350ef2446e0fab9d368
#
_cell.length_a   1.000
_cell.length_b   1.000
_cell.length_c   1.000
_cell.angle_alpha   90.00
_cell.angle_beta   90.00
_cell.angle_gamma   90.00
#
_symmetry.space_group_name_H-M   'P 1'
#
loop_
_entity.id
_entity.type
_entity.pdbx_description
1 polymer ?
#
loop_
_entity_poly.entity_id
_entity_poly.type
_entity_poly.pdbx_seq_one_letter_code
_entity_poly.pdbx_strand_id
1 'polypeptide(L)'
;MARFRPGGLPSGRILFRPMTSKRNIPTRRFVKPSFTFLIEKKRDGGEFTQEEIRYIIDSTLDGEMPQHQLAALAMAIYFSGMSAQETADLTEEMMLSGEVIDLSNIAKPKIDKYSTGGVGDKTSLVLVPLAMASGVVVPMMCGVEHDYIINPLDKLGAIPGFKGHHSNEQFSSQLSRIGGAIMAQTEDLAPADAKFYELRKETGTIPSLPLITGSVLSRKLAEGSEGLVIDVKWGNGSFIKDLEQAKQLARSMTRVGRSMKRRCVALVTDMNQPLGDSVGTALEVKEAIKLLKGEGADDMRELVLKLGMEIVRLAGVAGSTLSAKQTVQRHLTDGSALAKLKELVKAQGGDTSYIDNPDKFTPARHIRKLPAPKRGYVHTINAAMIARGVHILGAGRDANQSKIDYSVGVSEVKKVGTQVKQGEPLMMIHYNDEAKLEQALEYFKNAYRLAPKRPTPPPLIVERVA
;
A
#
# COMPACT_ATOMS: atom_id res chain seq x y z
N MET A 1 14.26 -35.40 42.52
CA MET A 1 14.60 -34.01 42.10
C MET A 1 15.40 -34.09 40.80
N ALA A 2 14.73 -33.99 39.65
CA ALA A 2 15.35 -33.98 38.34
C ALA A 2 15.13 -32.59 37.72
N ARG A 3 16.22 -31.89 37.49
CA ARG A 3 16.22 -30.53 36.88
C ARG A 3 16.00 -30.67 35.37
N PHE A 4 14.88 -30.16 34.87
CA PHE A 4 14.66 -29.92 33.44
C PHE A 4 15.50 -28.72 32.97
N ARG A 5 16.37 -28.95 32.00
CA ARG A 5 17.03 -27.87 31.20
C ARG A 5 16.14 -27.55 29.99
N PRO A 6 15.86 -26.30 29.68
CA PRO A 6 15.18 -25.95 28.41
C PRO A 6 16.18 -26.07 27.25
N GLY A 7 15.84 -26.93 26.30
CA GLY A 7 16.57 -27.07 25.04
C GLY A 7 16.38 -25.81 24.17
N GLY A 8 17.49 -25.10 23.91
CA GLY A 8 17.52 -24.02 22.97
C GLY A 8 17.34 -24.53 21.53
N LEU A 9 16.40 -23.95 20.81
CA LEU A 9 16.28 -24.13 19.36
C LEU A 9 17.54 -23.57 18.67
N PRO A 10 18.10 -24.25 17.66
CA PRO A 10 19.27 -23.75 16.96
C PRO A 10 18.92 -22.50 16.18
N SER A 11 19.61 -21.41 16.44
CA SER A 11 19.61 -20.18 15.65
C SER A 11 20.30 -20.46 14.31
N GLY A 12 19.57 -21.05 13.36
CA GLY A 12 20.02 -21.19 11.99
C GLY A 12 20.09 -19.82 11.34
N ARG A 13 21.26 -19.20 11.32
CA ARG A 13 21.56 -18.10 10.39
C ARG A 13 21.39 -18.63 8.96
N ILE A 14 20.31 -18.29 8.31
CA ILE A 14 20.18 -18.49 6.86
C ILE A 14 21.10 -17.46 6.22
N LEU A 15 22.29 -17.92 5.81
CA LEU A 15 23.22 -17.12 4.99
C LEU A 15 22.58 -16.94 3.62
N PHE A 16 22.07 -15.76 3.34
CA PHE A 16 21.72 -15.35 1.99
C PHE A 16 23.01 -15.18 1.17
N ARG A 17 23.21 -16.04 0.18
CA ARG A 17 24.22 -15.78 -0.86
C ARG A 17 23.69 -14.66 -1.77
N PRO A 18 24.48 -13.62 -2.07
CA PRO A 18 24.11 -12.64 -3.09
C PRO A 18 23.97 -13.37 -4.44
N MET A 19 22.80 -13.21 -5.08
CA MET A 19 22.53 -13.81 -6.40
C MET A 19 23.12 -12.93 -7.51
N THR A 20 24.42 -12.74 -7.52
CA THR A 20 25.16 -12.09 -8.61
C THR A 20 25.95 -13.11 -9.44
N SER A 21 25.40 -14.29 -9.72
CA SER A 21 26.03 -15.20 -10.67
C SER A 21 25.01 -15.65 -11.71
N LYS A 22 25.35 -15.45 -12.99
CA LYS A 22 24.69 -16.13 -14.11
C LYS A 22 24.52 -17.59 -13.74
N ARG A 23 23.28 -18.05 -13.54
CA ARG A 23 22.98 -19.43 -13.18
C ARG A 23 23.48 -20.36 -14.30
N ASN A 24 24.44 -21.22 -13.99
CA ASN A 24 24.73 -22.39 -14.83
C ASN A 24 23.59 -23.41 -14.63
N ILE A 25 22.59 -23.37 -15.50
CA ILE A 25 21.49 -24.35 -15.54
C ILE A 25 21.90 -25.40 -16.58
N PRO A 26 21.79 -26.73 -16.28
CA PRO A 26 22.04 -27.74 -17.26
C PRO A 26 21.01 -27.60 -18.39
N THR A 27 21.49 -27.29 -19.59
CA THR A 27 20.71 -26.97 -20.77
C THR A 27 20.08 -28.22 -21.40
N ARG A 28 18.85 -28.57 -20.99
CA ARG A 28 17.90 -28.99 -22.01
C ARG A 28 17.63 -27.76 -22.87
N ARG A 29 17.88 -27.84 -24.19
CA ARG A 29 17.66 -26.74 -25.12
C ARG A 29 16.18 -26.32 -25.01
N PHE A 30 15.86 -25.18 -24.33
CA PHE A 30 14.51 -24.60 -24.34
C PHE A 30 14.21 -24.21 -25.79
N VAL A 31 13.19 -24.84 -26.39
CA VAL A 31 12.72 -24.49 -27.73
C VAL A 31 11.71 -23.36 -27.53
N LYS A 32 12.06 -22.16 -27.99
CA LYS A 32 11.18 -20.98 -27.91
C LYS A 32 9.84 -21.25 -28.64
N PRO A 33 8.70 -21.34 -27.94
CA PRO A 33 7.41 -21.45 -28.60
C PRO A 33 7.01 -20.14 -29.26
N SER A 34 6.08 -20.15 -30.21
CA SER A 34 5.51 -18.92 -30.71
C SER A 34 4.65 -18.28 -29.63
N PHE A 35 4.54 -16.93 -29.62
CA PHE A 35 3.68 -16.23 -28.67
C PHE A 35 2.21 -16.61 -28.85
N THR A 36 1.77 -16.89 -30.09
CA THR A 36 0.41 -17.40 -30.36
C THR A 36 0.17 -18.72 -29.63
N PHE A 37 1.12 -19.65 -29.65
CA PHE A 37 1.02 -20.91 -28.92
C PHE A 37 0.88 -20.67 -27.40
N LEU A 38 1.64 -19.74 -26.82
CA LEU A 38 1.55 -19.42 -25.40
C LEU A 38 0.19 -18.81 -25.03
N ILE A 39 -0.34 -17.94 -25.90
CA ILE A 39 -1.67 -17.36 -25.72
C ILE A 39 -2.75 -18.45 -25.78
N GLU A 40 -2.69 -19.34 -26.78
CA GLU A 40 -3.64 -20.47 -26.93
C GLU A 40 -3.55 -21.42 -25.74
N LYS A 41 -2.35 -21.79 -25.33
CA LYS A 41 -2.11 -22.64 -24.17
C LYS A 41 -2.80 -22.07 -22.92
N LYS A 42 -2.65 -20.78 -22.63
CA LYS A 42 -3.27 -20.15 -21.47
C LYS A 42 -4.77 -19.96 -21.64
N ARG A 43 -5.22 -19.57 -22.82
CA ARG A 43 -6.66 -19.46 -23.17
C ARG A 43 -7.40 -20.76 -22.89
N ASP A 44 -6.79 -21.88 -23.24
CA ASP A 44 -7.39 -23.23 -23.15
C ASP A 44 -7.15 -23.89 -21.77
N GLY A 45 -6.67 -23.11 -20.77
CA GLY A 45 -6.51 -23.55 -19.38
C GLY A 45 -5.19 -24.28 -19.07
N GLY A 46 -4.24 -24.30 -20.01
CA GLY A 46 -2.91 -24.85 -19.76
C GLY A 46 -2.05 -24.00 -18.81
N GLU A 47 -1.09 -24.64 -18.15
CA GLU A 47 -0.16 -23.97 -17.24
C GLU A 47 1.18 -23.71 -17.91
N PHE A 48 1.77 -22.52 -17.67
CA PHE A 48 3.12 -22.20 -18.14
C PHE A 48 4.18 -22.90 -17.28
N THR A 49 5.28 -23.30 -17.92
CA THR A 49 6.52 -23.62 -17.20
C THR A 49 7.26 -22.35 -16.80
N GLN A 50 8.21 -22.45 -15.86
CA GLN A 50 9.05 -21.30 -15.48
C GLN A 50 9.86 -20.78 -16.68
N GLU A 51 10.34 -21.64 -17.56
CA GLU A 51 11.07 -21.23 -18.76
C GLU A 51 10.18 -20.47 -19.75
N GLU A 52 8.91 -20.85 -19.90
CA GLU A 52 7.93 -20.11 -20.71
C GLU A 52 7.62 -18.75 -20.13
N ILE A 53 7.47 -18.64 -18.80
CA ILE A 53 7.25 -17.37 -18.09
C ILE A 53 8.47 -16.45 -18.26
N ARG A 54 9.68 -16.97 -18.05
CA ARG A 54 10.92 -16.23 -18.30
C ARG A 54 10.99 -15.72 -19.73
N TYR A 55 10.69 -16.57 -20.72
CA TYR A 55 10.68 -16.17 -22.11
C TYR A 55 9.67 -15.04 -22.40
N ILE A 56 8.47 -15.09 -21.80
CA ILE A 56 7.46 -14.02 -21.89
C ILE A 56 8.02 -12.71 -21.30
N ILE A 57 8.65 -12.77 -20.13
CA ILE A 57 9.20 -11.60 -19.45
C ILE A 57 10.34 -10.98 -20.26
N ASP A 58 11.33 -11.79 -20.68
CA ASP A 58 12.46 -11.33 -21.47
C ASP A 58 12.00 -10.72 -22.79
N SER A 59 11.12 -11.41 -23.53
CA SER A 59 10.59 -10.92 -24.81
C SER A 59 9.74 -9.64 -24.67
N THR A 60 9.11 -9.44 -23.51
CA THR A 60 8.39 -8.18 -23.21
C THR A 60 9.38 -7.03 -23.00
N LEU A 61 10.50 -7.28 -22.30
CA LEU A 61 11.53 -6.29 -22.06
C LEU A 61 12.28 -5.90 -23.34
N ASP A 62 12.66 -6.92 -24.15
CA ASP A 62 13.40 -6.72 -25.40
C ASP A 62 12.50 -6.16 -26.53
N GLY A 63 11.18 -6.14 -26.34
CA GLY A 63 10.21 -5.71 -27.36
C GLY A 63 10.00 -6.74 -28.47
N GLU A 64 10.47 -7.99 -28.29
CA GLU A 64 10.21 -9.09 -29.23
C GLU A 64 8.73 -9.50 -29.22
N MET A 65 8.04 -9.42 -28.05
CA MET A 65 6.62 -9.70 -27.94
C MET A 65 5.81 -8.43 -28.29
N PRO A 66 5.02 -8.44 -29.39
CA PRO A 66 4.21 -7.29 -29.77
C PRO A 66 3.14 -6.98 -28.73
N GLN A 67 2.82 -5.70 -28.53
CA GLN A 67 1.84 -5.25 -27.53
C GLN A 67 0.47 -5.92 -27.66
N HIS A 68 -0.02 -6.14 -28.90
CA HIS A 68 -1.30 -6.82 -29.12
C HIS A 68 -1.28 -8.28 -28.66
N GLN A 69 -0.14 -8.98 -28.78
CA GLN A 69 0.01 -10.35 -28.27
C GLN A 69 0.13 -10.36 -26.74
N LEU A 70 0.86 -9.41 -26.16
CA LEU A 70 0.93 -9.24 -24.72
C LEU A 70 -0.45 -8.90 -24.11
N ALA A 71 -1.25 -8.07 -24.80
CA ALA A 71 -2.63 -7.77 -24.42
C ALA A 71 -3.53 -9.01 -24.46
N ALA A 72 -3.41 -9.81 -25.51
CA ALA A 72 -4.14 -11.09 -25.63
C ALA A 72 -3.74 -12.08 -24.53
N LEU A 73 -2.44 -12.16 -24.21
CA LEU A 73 -1.94 -13.00 -23.12
C LEU A 73 -2.45 -12.53 -21.76
N ALA A 74 -2.42 -11.21 -21.48
CA ALA A 74 -2.94 -10.65 -20.24
C ALA A 74 -4.45 -10.93 -20.07
N MET A 75 -5.20 -10.90 -21.17
CA MET A 75 -6.63 -11.23 -21.16
C MET A 75 -6.87 -12.74 -21.00
N ALA A 76 -6.05 -13.60 -21.63
CA ALA A 76 -6.08 -15.05 -21.39
C ALA A 76 -5.82 -15.39 -19.92
N ILE A 77 -4.81 -14.75 -19.29
CA ILE A 77 -4.53 -14.88 -17.85
C ILE A 77 -5.70 -14.36 -17.01
N TYR A 78 -6.35 -13.27 -17.42
CA TYR A 78 -7.48 -12.69 -16.70
C TYR A 78 -8.64 -13.69 -16.57
N PHE A 79 -8.97 -14.39 -17.63
CA PHE A 79 -10.10 -15.35 -17.65
C PHE A 79 -9.73 -16.73 -17.13
N SER A 80 -8.55 -17.27 -17.52
CA SER A 80 -8.15 -18.63 -17.15
C SER A 80 -7.42 -18.68 -15.79
N GLY A 81 -6.95 -17.53 -15.28
CA GLY A 81 -6.14 -17.47 -14.07
C GLY A 81 -4.73 -18.01 -14.26
N MET A 82 -4.03 -18.17 -13.15
CA MET A 82 -2.74 -18.84 -13.04
C MET A 82 -2.74 -19.72 -11.79
N SER A 83 -2.05 -20.85 -11.84
CA SER A 83 -1.79 -21.66 -10.64
C SER A 83 -0.91 -20.91 -9.65
N ALA A 84 -0.81 -21.41 -8.43
CA ALA A 84 0.05 -20.83 -7.41
C ALA A 84 1.52 -20.85 -7.81
N GLN A 85 1.95 -21.92 -8.53
CA GLN A 85 3.30 -22.05 -9.03
C GLN A 85 3.57 -21.05 -10.16
N GLU A 86 2.71 -20.96 -11.16
CA GLU A 86 2.83 -19.95 -12.23
C GLU A 86 2.91 -18.54 -11.67
N THR A 87 2.08 -18.21 -10.66
CA THR A 87 2.09 -16.88 -10.05
C THR A 87 3.39 -16.61 -9.29
N ALA A 88 3.97 -17.63 -8.66
CA ALA A 88 5.27 -17.53 -8.00
C ALA A 88 6.41 -17.33 -9.01
N ASP A 89 6.41 -18.12 -10.10
CA ASP A 89 7.40 -18.02 -11.17
C ASP A 89 7.31 -16.65 -11.87
N LEU A 90 6.10 -16.16 -12.15
CA LEU A 90 5.90 -14.83 -12.70
C LEU A 90 6.44 -13.74 -11.76
N THR A 91 6.18 -13.87 -10.46
CA THR A 91 6.69 -12.94 -9.45
C THR A 91 8.22 -12.93 -9.41
N GLU A 92 8.84 -14.12 -9.46
CA GLU A 92 10.30 -14.26 -9.45
C GLU A 92 10.93 -13.68 -10.72
N GLU A 93 10.41 -14.02 -11.88
CA GLU A 93 10.97 -13.52 -13.16
C GLU A 93 10.76 -12.01 -13.32
N MET A 94 9.62 -11.46 -12.88
CA MET A 94 9.41 -10.00 -12.82
C MET A 94 10.37 -9.32 -11.84
N MET A 95 10.61 -9.89 -10.66
CA MET A 95 11.57 -9.37 -9.68
C MET A 95 12.99 -9.36 -10.23
N LEU A 96 13.39 -10.45 -10.91
CA LEU A 96 14.74 -10.63 -11.48
C LEU A 96 14.93 -9.92 -12.82
N SER A 97 13.90 -9.30 -13.36
CA SER A 97 13.96 -8.54 -14.61
C SER A 97 14.78 -7.25 -14.52
N GLY A 98 15.08 -6.79 -13.30
CA GLY A 98 15.87 -5.59 -13.03
C GLY A 98 16.75 -5.75 -11.80
N GLU A 99 17.08 -4.64 -11.17
CA GLU A 99 17.89 -4.62 -9.97
C GLU A 99 17.11 -5.19 -8.77
N VAL A 100 17.81 -5.94 -7.92
CA VAL A 100 17.34 -6.37 -6.61
C VAL A 100 18.26 -5.76 -5.57
N ILE A 101 17.71 -4.90 -4.71
CA ILE A 101 18.50 -4.18 -3.71
C ILE A 101 19.00 -5.14 -2.65
N ASP A 102 20.33 -5.21 -2.48
CA ASP A 102 20.96 -5.99 -1.43
C ASP A 102 21.05 -5.18 -0.13
N LEU A 103 20.29 -5.60 0.87
CA LEU A 103 20.29 -5.05 2.23
C LEU A 103 20.90 -6.03 3.24
N SER A 104 21.69 -7.01 2.80
CA SER A 104 22.30 -8.04 3.66
C SER A 104 23.28 -7.47 4.68
N ASN A 105 23.88 -6.32 4.40
CA ASN A 105 24.75 -5.56 5.30
C ASN A 105 24.01 -4.96 6.52
N ILE A 106 22.68 -4.91 6.48
CA ILE A 106 21.86 -4.43 7.60
C ILE A 106 21.42 -5.62 8.45
N ALA A 107 21.94 -5.72 9.67
CA ALA A 107 21.65 -6.86 10.57
C ALA A 107 20.20 -6.87 11.10
N LYS A 108 19.53 -5.71 11.13
CA LYS A 108 18.14 -5.61 11.60
C LYS A 108 17.16 -6.22 10.63
N PRO A 109 16.00 -6.77 11.10
CA PRO A 109 14.97 -7.34 10.23
C PRO A 109 14.36 -6.27 9.31
N LYS A 110 14.16 -6.61 8.04
CA LYS A 110 13.61 -5.75 7.00
C LYS A 110 12.18 -6.18 6.68
N ILE A 111 11.20 -5.48 7.24
CA ILE A 111 9.77 -5.75 7.06
C ILE A 111 9.11 -4.53 6.46
N ASP A 112 8.51 -4.69 5.29
CA ASP A 112 7.72 -3.62 4.69
C ASP A 112 6.22 -3.84 4.86
N LYS A 113 5.45 -2.78 4.62
CA LYS A 113 3.99 -2.79 4.60
C LYS A 113 3.51 -2.36 3.21
N TYR A 114 2.65 -3.17 2.62
CA TYR A 114 1.93 -2.83 1.40
C TYR A 114 0.44 -2.64 1.68
N SER A 115 -0.19 -1.67 1.03
CA SER A 115 -1.63 -1.51 0.99
C SER A 115 -2.11 -1.58 -0.47
N THR A 116 -3.26 -2.22 -0.70
CA THR A 116 -3.91 -2.19 -2.02
C THR A 116 -4.52 -0.82 -2.35
N GLY A 117 -4.36 0.15 -1.46
CA GLY A 117 -4.86 1.51 -1.62
C GLY A 117 -6.31 1.68 -1.16
N GLY A 118 -6.58 2.84 -0.56
CA GLY A 118 -7.91 3.19 -0.08
C GLY A 118 -8.03 4.67 0.25
N VAL A 119 -9.27 5.11 0.39
CA VAL A 119 -9.60 6.51 0.67
C VAL A 119 -9.19 6.89 2.09
N GLY A 120 -8.34 7.91 2.22
CA GLY A 120 -7.82 8.34 3.52
C GLY A 120 -6.79 7.38 4.13
N ASP A 121 -6.22 6.45 3.34
CA ASP A 121 -5.18 5.54 3.85
C ASP A 121 -3.85 6.28 4.04
N LYS A 122 -3.63 6.73 5.24
CA LYS A 122 -2.40 7.37 5.73
C LYS A 122 -1.59 6.46 6.66
N THR A 123 -1.94 5.17 6.75
CA THR A 123 -1.31 4.22 7.69
C THR A 123 0.20 4.11 7.52
N SER A 124 0.73 4.21 6.30
CA SER A 124 2.18 4.15 6.03
C SER A 124 2.95 5.29 6.72
N LEU A 125 2.36 6.50 6.81
CA LEU A 125 2.98 7.65 7.47
C LEU A 125 3.16 7.44 8.98
N VAL A 126 2.38 6.54 9.57
CA VAL A 126 2.45 6.18 10.99
C VAL A 126 3.22 4.88 11.21
N LEU A 127 3.00 3.87 10.35
CA LEU A 127 3.59 2.54 10.52
C LEU A 127 5.09 2.52 10.25
N VAL A 128 5.57 3.27 9.25
CA VAL A 128 7.02 3.32 8.96
C VAL A 128 7.80 3.85 10.16
N PRO A 129 7.52 5.05 10.70
CA PRO A 129 8.24 5.56 11.86
C PRO A 129 8.00 4.70 13.13
N LEU A 130 6.84 4.09 13.29
CA LEU A 130 6.57 3.17 14.39
C LEU A 130 7.44 1.92 14.32
N ALA A 131 7.57 1.32 13.14
CA ALA A 131 8.44 0.17 12.91
C ALA A 131 9.92 0.53 13.12
N MET A 132 10.36 1.69 12.64
CA MET A 132 11.71 2.22 12.90
C MET A 132 11.97 2.37 14.42
N ALA A 133 11.01 2.93 15.17
CA ALA A 133 11.11 3.04 16.63
C ALA A 133 11.19 1.68 17.32
N SER A 134 10.56 0.66 16.73
CA SER A 134 10.62 -0.73 17.21
C SER A 134 11.90 -1.48 16.79
N GLY A 135 12.84 -0.83 16.10
CA GLY A 135 14.08 -1.45 15.64
C GLY A 135 13.96 -2.27 14.35
N VAL A 136 12.87 -2.11 13.61
CA VAL A 136 12.63 -2.76 12.31
C VAL A 136 13.06 -1.82 11.19
N VAL A 137 13.70 -2.33 10.15
CA VAL A 137 14.01 -1.59 8.93
C VAL A 137 12.84 -1.68 7.97
N VAL A 138 12.42 -0.52 7.43
CA VAL A 138 11.29 -0.45 6.50
C VAL A 138 11.74 0.13 5.17
N PRO A 139 12.00 -0.73 4.17
CA PRO A 139 12.44 -0.31 2.83
C PRO A 139 11.24 0.01 1.94
N MET A 140 10.42 1.02 2.29
CA MET A 140 9.17 1.28 1.57
C MET A 140 9.41 2.03 0.27
N MET A 141 9.11 1.39 -0.84
CA MET A 141 8.93 2.03 -2.13
C MET A 141 7.45 2.06 -2.52
N CYS A 142 7.01 3.22 -2.99
CA CYS A 142 5.65 3.47 -3.44
C CYS A 142 5.59 3.46 -4.97
N GLY A 143 4.66 2.71 -5.54
CA GLY A 143 4.31 2.79 -6.94
C GLY A 143 3.42 3.99 -7.24
N VAL A 144 3.09 4.17 -8.53
CA VAL A 144 2.08 5.14 -8.95
C VAL A 144 0.71 4.58 -8.61
N GLU A 145 -0.04 5.31 -7.80
CA GLU A 145 -1.42 4.94 -7.45
C GLU A 145 -2.36 5.27 -8.62
N HIS A 146 -3.53 4.64 -8.59
CA HIS A 146 -4.53 4.80 -9.61
C HIS A 146 -5.66 5.73 -9.19
N ASP A 147 -6.18 6.45 -10.20
CA ASP A 147 -7.40 7.22 -10.12
C ASP A 147 -7.37 8.24 -8.95
N TYR A 148 -8.36 8.25 -8.10
CA TYR A 148 -8.57 9.19 -6.99
C TYR A 148 -7.86 8.80 -5.67
N ILE A 149 -7.02 7.78 -5.65
CA ILE A 149 -6.28 7.38 -4.45
C ILE A 149 -4.98 8.17 -4.35
N ILE A 150 -4.80 8.87 -3.23
CA ILE A 150 -3.61 9.68 -2.97
C ILE A 150 -2.54 8.80 -2.32
N ASN A 151 -1.37 8.69 -2.95
CA ASN A 151 -0.27 7.86 -2.44
C ASN A 151 0.49 8.52 -1.27
N PRO A 152 1.31 7.77 -0.51
CA PRO A 152 2.08 8.32 0.60
C PRO A 152 3.04 9.44 0.22
N LEU A 153 3.62 9.42 -0.99
CA LEU A 153 4.57 10.44 -1.45
C LEU A 153 3.87 11.76 -1.75
N ASP A 154 2.68 11.72 -2.37
CA ASP A 154 1.90 12.92 -2.61
C ASP A 154 1.45 13.59 -1.30
N LYS A 155 1.17 12.79 -0.26
CA LYS A 155 0.88 13.29 1.09
C LYS A 155 2.11 13.95 1.70
N LEU A 156 3.26 13.27 1.71
CA LEU A 156 4.51 13.79 2.25
C LEU A 156 5.04 15.00 1.46
N GLY A 157 4.71 15.09 0.17
CA GLY A 157 5.01 16.25 -0.67
C GLY A 157 4.38 17.56 -0.18
N ALA A 158 3.37 17.50 0.72
CA ALA A 158 2.84 18.67 1.41
C ALA A 158 3.87 19.29 2.39
N ILE A 159 4.89 18.54 2.81
CA ILE A 159 5.96 19.03 3.67
C ILE A 159 7.02 19.71 2.79
N PRO A 160 7.28 21.02 2.94
CA PRO A 160 8.23 21.72 2.11
C PRO A 160 9.63 21.06 2.11
N GLY A 161 10.21 20.93 0.93
CA GLY A 161 11.55 20.35 0.75
C GLY A 161 11.59 18.82 0.73
N PHE A 162 10.51 18.13 1.08
CA PHE A 162 10.49 16.66 1.06
C PHE A 162 10.74 16.11 -0.36
N LYS A 163 11.68 15.17 -0.47
CA LYS A 163 12.08 14.51 -1.71
C LYS A 163 11.71 13.05 -1.66
N GLY A 164 10.82 12.62 -2.55
CA GLY A 164 10.39 11.22 -2.68
C GLY A 164 11.20 10.41 -3.69
N HIS A 165 12.10 11.02 -4.45
CA HIS A 165 12.92 10.37 -5.48
C HIS A 165 14.38 10.35 -5.06
N HIS A 166 14.97 9.18 -5.01
CA HIS A 166 16.38 8.93 -4.67
C HIS A 166 16.90 7.78 -5.53
N SER A 167 18.24 7.68 -5.68
CA SER A 167 18.85 6.49 -6.30
C SER A 167 18.81 5.29 -5.34
N ASN A 168 18.99 4.08 -5.88
CA ASN A 168 19.04 2.85 -5.07
C ASN A 168 20.17 2.86 -4.03
N GLU A 169 21.32 3.51 -4.34
CA GLU A 169 22.42 3.69 -3.39
C GLU A 169 22.05 4.65 -2.25
N GLN A 170 21.37 5.77 -2.57
CA GLN A 170 20.89 6.71 -1.57
C GLN A 170 19.86 6.06 -0.65
N PHE A 171 18.95 5.24 -1.23
CA PHE A 171 17.97 4.45 -0.49
C PHE A 171 18.65 3.49 0.49
N SER A 172 19.57 2.65 0.01
CA SER A 172 20.30 1.67 0.84
C SER A 172 21.11 2.36 1.94
N SER A 173 21.77 3.48 1.63
CA SER A 173 22.50 4.29 2.59
C SER A 173 21.58 4.87 3.68
N GLN A 174 20.40 5.39 3.30
CA GLN A 174 19.42 5.89 4.26
C GLN A 174 18.89 4.79 5.17
N LEU A 175 18.55 3.62 4.63
CA LEU A 175 18.09 2.47 5.41
C LEU A 175 19.14 2.01 6.43
N SER A 176 20.40 1.96 6.03
CA SER A 176 21.53 1.61 6.94
C SER A 176 21.66 2.61 8.08
N ARG A 177 21.47 3.91 7.81
CA ARG A 177 21.67 4.99 8.76
C ARG A 177 20.50 5.14 9.73
N ILE A 178 19.26 5.18 9.25
CA ILE A 178 18.10 5.52 10.08
C ILE A 178 17.04 4.42 10.17
N GLY A 179 17.12 3.37 9.35
CA GLY A 179 16.23 2.22 9.39
C GLY A 179 14.90 2.42 8.66
N GLY A 180 14.71 3.46 7.87
CA GLY A 180 13.47 3.64 7.12
C GLY A 180 13.59 4.64 5.97
N ALA A 181 12.78 4.40 4.93
CA ALA A 181 12.61 5.32 3.80
C ALA A 181 11.20 5.17 3.24
N ILE A 182 10.66 6.24 2.67
CA ILE A 182 9.44 6.24 1.85
C ILE A 182 9.78 6.96 0.55
N MET A 183 9.97 6.21 -0.53
CA MET A 183 10.38 6.79 -1.81
C MET A 183 9.62 6.20 -3.00
N ALA A 184 9.72 6.86 -4.14
CA ALA A 184 9.21 6.33 -5.40
C ALA A 184 10.05 5.12 -5.85
N GLN A 185 9.38 4.16 -6.46
CA GLN A 185 10.06 3.07 -7.13
C GLN A 185 10.91 3.63 -8.28
N THR A 186 12.14 3.13 -8.41
CA THR A 186 13.02 3.46 -9.54
C THR A 186 12.67 2.61 -10.76
N GLU A 187 13.05 3.08 -11.95
CA GLU A 187 12.80 2.37 -13.21
C GLU A 187 13.58 1.06 -13.29
N ASP A 188 14.67 0.95 -12.54
CA ASP A 188 15.53 -0.24 -12.53
C ASP A 188 14.94 -1.41 -11.71
N LEU A 189 13.95 -1.17 -10.86
CA LEU A 189 13.32 -2.23 -10.07
C LEU A 189 12.14 -2.83 -10.82
N ALA A 190 12.21 -4.15 -11.08
CA ALA A 190 11.15 -4.91 -11.72
C ALA A 190 10.59 -4.23 -12.99
N PRO A 191 11.42 -3.84 -13.99
CA PRO A 191 10.98 -3.11 -15.18
C PRO A 191 9.96 -3.87 -16.02
N ALA A 192 9.95 -5.20 -15.97
CA ALA A 192 8.92 -5.99 -16.62
C ALA A 192 7.53 -5.71 -16.02
N ASP A 193 7.42 -5.55 -14.70
CA ASP A 193 6.15 -5.18 -14.07
C ASP A 193 5.65 -3.82 -14.59
N ALA A 194 6.53 -2.82 -14.72
CA ALA A 194 6.16 -1.50 -15.22
C ALA A 194 5.54 -1.59 -16.62
N LYS A 195 6.16 -2.36 -17.55
CA LYS A 195 5.63 -2.57 -18.91
C LYS A 195 4.29 -3.31 -18.91
N PHE A 196 4.17 -4.38 -18.12
CA PHE A 196 2.90 -5.10 -17.97
C PHE A 196 1.81 -4.21 -17.41
N TYR A 197 2.14 -3.39 -16.41
CA TYR A 197 1.19 -2.55 -15.72
C TYR A 197 0.63 -1.46 -16.63
N GLU A 198 1.48 -0.78 -17.44
CA GLU A 198 1.01 0.20 -18.42
C GLU A 198 0.04 -0.43 -19.42
N LEU A 199 0.40 -1.59 -19.98
CA LEU A 199 -0.49 -2.31 -20.89
C LEU A 199 -1.82 -2.70 -20.23
N ARG A 200 -1.77 -3.17 -18.98
CA ARG A 200 -2.96 -3.60 -18.24
C ARG A 200 -3.94 -2.45 -17.97
N LYS A 201 -3.46 -1.22 -17.81
CA LYS A 201 -4.32 -0.02 -17.72
C LYS A 201 -5.15 0.19 -18.98
N GLU A 202 -4.54 0.01 -20.14
CA GLU A 202 -5.17 0.22 -21.44
C GLU A 202 -6.09 -0.93 -21.86
N THR A 203 -5.82 -2.14 -21.39
CA THR A 203 -6.54 -3.36 -21.80
C THR A 203 -7.60 -3.84 -20.82
N GLY A 204 -7.83 -3.10 -19.69
CA GLY A 204 -8.84 -3.47 -18.70
C GLY A 204 -8.49 -4.74 -17.90
N THR A 205 -7.20 -5.16 -17.87
CA THR A 205 -6.76 -6.39 -17.20
C THR A 205 -6.15 -6.14 -15.81
N ILE A 206 -6.24 -4.92 -15.30
CA ILE A 206 -5.78 -4.59 -13.94
C ILE A 206 -6.39 -5.51 -12.87
N PRO A 207 -7.71 -5.87 -12.88
CA PRO A 207 -8.31 -6.69 -11.82
C PRO A 207 -7.92 -8.17 -11.80
N SER A 208 -6.95 -8.61 -12.60
CA SER A 208 -6.46 -10.00 -12.60
C SER A 208 -5.69 -10.32 -11.31
N LEU A 209 -6.20 -11.21 -10.45
CA LEU A 209 -5.59 -11.55 -9.16
C LEU A 209 -4.15 -12.06 -9.27
N PRO A 210 -3.80 -12.99 -10.18
CA PRO A 210 -2.41 -13.43 -10.32
C PRO A 210 -1.49 -12.31 -10.79
N LEU A 211 -1.94 -11.46 -11.74
CA LEU A 211 -1.16 -10.33 -12.21
C LEU A 211 -0.99 -9.23 -11.14
N ILE A 212 -1.99 -9.01 -10.27
CA ILE A 212 -1.83 -8.12 -9.10
C ILE A 212 -0.79 -8.71 -8.14
N THR A 213 -0.90 -10.00 -7.86
CA THR A 213 0.02 -10.69 -6.93
C THR A 213 1.47 -10.59 -7.41
N GLY A 214 1.72 -10.92 -8.69
CA GLY A 214 3.03 -10.84 -9.32
C GLY A 214 3.59 -9.42 -9.31
N SER A 215 2.78 -8.45 -9.75
CA SER A 215 3.14 -7.04 -9.79
C SER A 215 3.55 -6.49 -8.42
N VAL A 216 2.74 -6.72 -7.39
CA VAL A 216 3.01 -6.21 -6.04
C VAL A 216 4.22 -6.88 -5.41
N LEU A 217 4.27 -8.22 -5.44
CA LEU A 217 5.33 -8.94 -4.74
C LEU A 217 6.68 -8.81 -5.44
N SER A 218 6.74 -8.76 -6.76
CA SER A 218 8.02 -8.57 -7.48
C SER A 218 8.71 -7.27 -7.05
N ARG A 219 7.97 -6.17 -6.97
CA ARG A 219 8.49 -4.87 -6.50
C ARG A 219 8.90 -4.90 -5.03
N LYS A 220 8.01 -5.42 -4.17
CA LYS A 220 8.23 -5.48 -2.72
C LYS A 220 9.38 -6.39 -2.30
N LEU A 221 9.72 -7.36 -3.13
CA LEU A 221 10.87 -8.23 -2.90
C LEU A 221 12.15 -7.66 -3.52
N ALA A 222 12.05 -6.96 -4.68
CA ALA A 222 13.18 -6.28 -5.31
C ALA A 222 13.75 -5.15 -4.45
N GLU A 223 12.93 -4.48 -3.61
CA GLU A 223 13.40 -3.45 -2.66
C GLU A 223 14.18 -3.99 -1.45
N GLY A 224 14.37 -5.33 -1.34
CA GLY A 224 15.16 -5.97 -0.29
C GLY A 224 14.38 -6.39 0.96
N SER A 225 13.04 -6.42 0.93
CA SER A 225 12.20 -6.85 2.06
C SER A 225 12.37 -8.32 2.38
N GLU A 226 12.54 -8.68 3.66
CA GLU A 226 12.55 -10.07 4.17
C GLU A 226 11.17 -10.58 4.56
N GLY A 227 10.22 -9.66 4.74
CA GLY A 227 8.83 -9.97 5.06
C GLY A 227 7.91 -8.81 4.75
N LEU A 228 6.63 -9.13 4.62
CA LEU A 228 5.59 -8.18 4.21
C LEU A 228 4.36 -8.29 5.10
N VAL A 229 3.86 -7.14 5.54
CA VAL A 229 2.52 -6.99 6.09
C VAL A 229 1.65 -6.35 5.01
N ILE A 230 0.63 -7.07 4.58
CA ILE A 230 -0.22 -6.69 3.46
C ILE A 230 -1.59 -6.27 3.99
N ASP A 231 -1.98 -5.05 3.68
CA ASP A 231 -3.30 -4.49 3.98
C ASP A 231 -4.15 -4.55 2.71
N VAL A 232 -4.96 -5.61 2.59
CA VAL A 232 -5.86 -5.82 1.45
C VAL A 232 -7.19 -5.15 1.75
N LYS A 233 -7.38 -3.98 1.18
CA LYS A 233 -8.60 -3.20 1.37
C LYS A 233 -9.71 -3.66 0.43
N TRP A 234 -10.94 -3.75 0.94
CA TRP A 234 -12.13 -4.08 0.17
C TRP A 234 -13.26 -3.08 0.42
N GLY A 235 -14.13 -2.90 -0.55
CA GLY A 235 -15.29 -2.02 -0.43
C GLY A 235 -15.29 -0.87 -1.42
N ASN A 236 -16.27 0.02 -1.30
CA ASN A 236 -16.50 1.07 -2.29
C ASN A 236 -15.36 2.10 -2.40
N GLY A 237 -14.55 2.29 -1.37
CA GLY A 237 -13.37 3.19 -1.34
C GLY A 237 -12.06 2.50 -1.68
N SER A 238 -12.08 1.22 -2.06
CA SER A 238 -10.92 0.44 -2.48
C SER A 238 -10.99 0.13 -3.98
N PHE A 239 -9.85 -0.31 -4.53
CA PHE A 239 -9.79 -0.92 -5.86
C PHE A 239 -10.59 -2.23 -5.92
N ILE A 240 -10.50 -3.08 -4.89
CA ILE A 240 -11.21 -4.36 -4.79
C ILE A 240 -12.56 -4.12 -4.11
N LYS A 241 -13.65 -4.32 -4.87
CA LYS A 241 -15.02 -4.06 -4.39
C LYS A 241 -15.63 -5.27 -3.67
N ASP A 242 -15.26 -6.46 -4.09
CA ASP A 242 -15.81 -7.72 -3.59
C ASP A 242 -14.96 -8.30 -2.46
N LEU A 243 -15.61 -8.74 -1.37
CA LEU A 243 -14.92 -9.27 -0.19
C LEU A 243 -14.21 -10.60 -0.46
N GLU A 244 -14.83 -11.49 -1.24
CA GLU A 244 -14.24 -12.79 -1.52
C GLU A 244 -13.03 -12.66 -2.45
N GLN A 245 -13.06 -11.73 -3.42
CA GLN A 245 -11.87 -11.38 -4.21
C GLN A 245 -10.74 -10.83 -3.33
N ALA A 246 -11.06 -9.98 -2.35
CA ALA A 246 -10.04 -9.48 -1.41
C ALA A 246 -9.41 -10.61 -0.60
N LYS A 247 -10.21 -11.54 -0.09
CA LYS A 247 -9.72 -12.74 0.62
C LYS A 247 -8.86 -13.63 -0.29
N GLN A 248 -9.30 -13.85 -1.54
CA GLN A 248 -8.52 -14.62 -2.51
C GLN A 248 -7.17 -13.97 -2.80
N LEU A 249 -7.15 -12.63 -2.99
CA LEU A 249 -5.91 -11.89 -3.18
C LEU A 249 -4.99 -12.02 -1.95
N ALA A 250 -5.52 -11.85 -0.73
CA ALA A 250 -4.76 -12.01 0.50
C ALA A 250 -4.11 -13.39 0.61
N ARG A 251 -4.85 -14.45 0.27
CA ARG A 251 -4.36 -15.84 0.23
C ARG A 251 -3.32 -16.04 -0.86
N SER A 252 -3.52 -15.49 -2.06
CA SER A 252 -2.56 -15.55 -3.17
C SER A 252 -1.24 -14.90 -2.77
N MET A 253 -1.26 -13.64 -2.30
CA MET A 253 -0.06 -12.91 -1.90
C MET A 253 0.71 -13.60 -0.77
N THR A 254 0.02 -14.09 0.26
CA THR A 254 0.69 -14.78 1.37
C THR A 254 1.28 -16.13 0.94
N ARG A 255 0.60 -16.87 0.06
CA ARG A 255 1.08 -18.15 -0.48
C ARG A 255 2.32 -17.95 -1.34
N VAL A 256 2.28 -17.02 -2.30
CA VAL A 256 3.40 -16.72 -3.20
C VAL A 256 4.57 -16.15 -2.40
N GLY A 257 4.34 -15.22 -1.48
CA GLY A 257 5.42 -14.71 -0.62
C GLY A 257 6.14 -15.82 0.15
N ARG A 258 5.40 -16.82 0.65
CA ARG A 258 6.00 -17.98 1.34
C ARG A 258 6.76 -18.92 0.40
N SER A 259 6.25 -19.18 -0.82
CA SER A 259 6.99 -19.98 -1.81
C SER A 259 8.32 -19.35 -2.15
N MET A 260 8.41 -18.02 -2.13
CA MET A 260 9.63 -17.24 -2.27
C MET A 260 10.43 -17.09 -0.94
N LYS A 261 10.12 -17.91 0.07
CA LYS A 261 10.79 -17.92 1.39
C LYS A 261 10.72 -16.59 2.13
N ARG A 262 9.67 -15.80 1.93
CA ARG A 262 9.41 -14.56 2.63
C ARG A 262 8.32 -14.72 3.68
N ARG A 263 8.48 -14.04 4.80
CA ARG A 263 7.44 -13.99 5.86
C ARG A 263 6.35 -13.04 5.43
N CYS A 264 5.14 -13.53 5.16
CA CYS A 264 4.03 -12.72 4.71
C CYS A 264 2.80 -12.95 5.58
N VAL A 265 2.12 -11.86 5.93
CA VAL A 265 0.81 -11.85 6.54
C VAL A 265 -0.06 -10.79 5.87
N ALA A 266 -1.33 -11.11 5.65
CA ALA A 266 -2.28 -10.17 5.09
C ALA A 266 -3.45 -9.95 6.07
N LEU A 267 -3.92 -8.71 6.15
CA LEU A 267 -5.19 -8.33 6.79
C LEU A 267 -6.15 -7.88 5.70
N VAL A 268 -7.36 -8.43 5.69
CA VAL A 268 -8.46 -7.94 4.83
C VAL A 268 -9.23 -6.89 5.63
N THR A 269 -9.25 -5.65 5.12
CA THR A 269 -9.75 -4.49 5.87
C THR A 269 -10.84 -3.74 5.13
N ASP A 270 -11.82 -3.21 5.88
CA ASP A 270 -12.96 -2.48 5.33
C ASP A 270 -12.56 -1.08 4.81
N MET A 271 -13.08 -0.73 3.64
CA MET A 271 -12.94 0.58 3.00
C MET A 271 -14.31 1.08 2.45
N ASN A 272 -15.40 0.72 3.12
CA ASN A 272 -16.74 1.23 2.80
C ASN A 272 -17.02 2.60 3.41
N GLN A 273 -16.04 3.17 4.07
CA GLN A 273 -15.97 4.57 4.50
C GLN A 273 -14.51 5.02 4.50
N PRO A 274 -14.18 6.31 4.42
CA PRO A 274 -12.81 6.78 4.53
C PRO A 274 -12.17 6.36 5.84
N LEU A 275 -10.87 6.03 5.82
CA LEU A 275 -10.09 5.74 7.02
C LEU A 275 -9.68 7.05 7.69
N GLY A 276 -9.92 7.17 8.99
CA GLY A 276 -9.71 8.41 9.73
C GLY A 276 -10.73 9.49 9.37
N ASP A 277 -10.53 10.70 9.84
CA ASP A 277 -11.48 11.79 9.76
C ASP A 277 -11.20 12.78 8.62
N SER A 278 -10.10 12.59 7.87
CA SER A 278 -9.66 13.50 6.81
C SER A 278 -9.32 12.77 5.53
N VAL A 279 -9.61 13.40 4.38
CA VAL A 279 -9.17 12.98 3.04
C VAL A 279 -8.62 14.21 2.32
N GLY A 280 -7.37 14.13 1.87
CA GLY A 280 -6.61 15.23 1.25
C GLY A 280 -5.17 15.23 1.78
N THR A 281 -4.22 15.73 0.97
CA THR A 281 -2.78 15.55 1.21
C THR A 281 -2.31 16.05 2.58
N ALA A 282 -2.27 17.37 2.81
CA ALA A 282 -1.81 17.94 4.08
C ALA A 282 -2.74 17.60 5.26
N LEU A 283 -4.05 17.47 5.01
CA LEU A 283 -5.01 17.10 6.06
C LEU A 283 -4.72 15.68 6.59
N GLU A 284 -4.36 14.75 5.71
CA GLU A 284 -3.99 13.39 6.12
C GLU A 284 -2.62 13.35 6.82
N VAL A 285 -1.65 14.19 6.43
CA VAL A 285 -0.38 14.32 7.16
C VAL A 285 -0.63 14.87 8.57
N LYS A 286 -1.47 15.89 8.71
CA LYS A 286 -1.86 16.42 10.03
C LYS A 286 -2.48 15.34 10.90
N GLU A 287 -3.37 14.53 10.35
CA GLU A 287 -4.02 13.44 11.09
C GLU A 287 -3.02 12.33 11.48
N ALA A 288 -2.08 11.97 10.60
CA ALA A 288 -1.01 11.04 10.93
C ALA A 288 -0.12 11.55 12.08
N ILE A 289 0.23 12.84 12.07
CA ILE A 289 0.98 13.48 13.16
C ILE A 289 0.18 13.47 14.48
N LYS A 290 -1.14 13.77 14.43
CA LYS A 290 -2.01 13.68 15.61
C LYS A 290 -2.00 12.26 16.20
N LEU A 291 -2.10 11.23 15.36
CA LEU A 291 -2.05 9.85 15.83
C LEU A 291 -0.71 9.49 16.50
N LEU A 292 0.40 9.97 15.95
CA LEU A 292 1.74 9.82 16.55
C LEU A 292 1.94 10.65 17.84
N LYS A 293 1.05 11.59 18.12
CA LYS A 293 0.96 12.31 19.41
C LYS A 293 -0.02 11.67 20.40
N GLY A 294 -0.57 10.48 20.04
CA GLY A 294 -1.53 9.76 20.88
C GLY A 294 -2.99 10.19 20.71
N GLU A 295 -3.28 11.03 19.73
CA GLU A 295 -4.61 11.55 19.39
C GLU A 295 -5.12 10.92 18.08
N GLY A 296 -6.34 11.31 17.61
CA GLY A 296 -6.85 10.94 16.30
C GLY A 296 -7.96 9.89 16.32
N ALA A 297 -8.44 9.56 15.12
CA ALA A 297 -9.60 8.70 14.88
C ALA A 297 -9.39 7.26 15.37
N ASP A 298 -10.41 6.67 15.96
CA ASP A 298 -10.36 5.33 16.57
C ASP A 298 -10.11 4.24 15.54
N ASP A 299 -10.75 4.31 14.36
CA ASP A 299 -10.59 3.34 13.28
C ASP A 299 -9.13 3.32 12.75
N MET A 300 -8.54 4.50 12.59
CA MET A 300 -7.14 4.61 12.16
C MET A 300 -6.19 4.05 13.24
N ARG A 301 -6.45 4.38 14.51
CA ARG A 301 -5.69 3.85 15.64
C ARG A 301 -5.78 2.32 15.72
N GLU A 302 -6.97 1.76 15.58
CA GLU A 302 -7.19 0.31 15.59
C GLU A 302 -6.41 -0.38 14.48
N LEU A 303 -6.50 0.13 13.25
CA LEU A 303 -5.81 -0.45 12.09
C LEU A 303 -4.28 -0.38 12.24
N VAL A 304 -3.75 0.79 12.65
CA VAL A 304 -2.32 0.98 12.90
C VAL A 304 -1.81 0.04 14.00
N LEU A 305 -2.57 -0.14 15.08
CA LEU A 305 -2.21 -1.11 16.13
C LEU A 305 -2.11 -2.52 15.57
N LYS A 306 -3.08 -2.97 14.80
CA LYS A 306 -3.10 -4.33 14.25
C LYS A 306 -1.99 -4.56 13.23
N LEU A 307 -1.82 -3.65 12.25
CA LEU A 307 -0.74 -3.74 11.27
C LEU A 307 0.65 -3.66 11.94
N GLY A 308 0.82 -2.73 12.88
CA GLY A 308 2.06 -2.58 13.64
C GLY A 308 2.41 -3.83 14.46
N MET A 309 1.42 -4.48 15.08
CA MET A 309 1.61 -5.76 15.77
C MET A 309 2.12 -6.86 14.82
N GLU A 310 1.58 -6.94 13.60
CA GLU A 310 2.07 -7.91 12.62
C GLU A 310 3.50 -7.59 12.16
N ILE A 311 3.84 -6.31 11.97
CA ILE A 311 5.22 -5.88 11.63
C ILE A 311 6.21 -6.33 12.71
N VAL A 312 5.98 -6.01 13.99
CA VAL A 312 6.92 -6.33 15.07
C VAL A 312 6.99 -7.85 15.36
N ARG A 313 5.90 -8.58 15.09
CA ARG A 313 5.89 -10.04 15.18
C ARG A 313 6.66 -10.71 14.05
N LEU A 314 6.44 -10.30 12.81
CA LEU A 314 7.21 -10.79 11.66
C LEU A 314 8.70 -10.47 11.79
N ALA A 315 9.01 -9.32 12.35
CA ALA A 315 10.40 -8.92 12.65
C ALA A 315 11.06 -9.75 13.76
N GLY A 316 10.28 -10.51 14.53
CA GLY A 316 10.81 -11.22 15.69
C GLY A 316 11.13 -10.31 16.89
N VAL A 317 10.70 -9.04 16.87
CA VAL A 317 10.87 -8.08 17.97
C VAL A 317 9.96 -8.40 19.14
N ALA A 318 8.79 -8.99 18.87
CA ALA A 318 7.81 -9.39 19.88
C ALA A 318 7.45 -10.86 19.73
N GLY A 319 7.66 -11.65 20.82
CA GLY A 319 7.40 -13.08 20.83
C GLY A 319 5.93 -13.46 21.04
N SER A 320 5.07 -12.54 21.47
CA SER A 320 3.66 -12.79 21.72
C SER A 320 2.77 -11.65 21.22
N THR A 321 1.48 -11.95 21.08
CA THR A 321 0.49 -10.91 20.70
C THR A 321 0.41 -9.80 21.75
N LEU A 322 0.54 -10.14 23.03
CA LEU A 322 0.52 -9.16 24.12
C LEU A 322 1.74 -8.26 24.08
N SER A 323 2.95 -8.81 23.95
CA SER A 323 4.17 -8.00 23.84
C SER A 323 4.18 -7.13 22.59
N ALA A 324 3.66 -7.63 21.45
CA ALA A 324 3.51 -6.84 20.24
C ALA A 324 2.58 -5.65 20.46
N LYS A 325 1.42 -5.86 21.10
CA LYS A 325 0.48 -4.80 21.44
C LYS A 325 1.14 -3.74 22.32
N GLN A 326 1.82 -4.17 23.39
CA GLN A 326 2.50 -3.26 24.31
C GLN A 326 3.59 -2.45 23.62
N THR A 327 4.41 -3.07 22.76
CA THR A 327 5.46 -2.39 21.99
C THR A 327 4.86 -1.32 21.09
N VAL A 328 3.85 -1.66 20.30
CA VAL A 328 3.21 -0.70 19.37
C VAL A 328 2.52 0.43 20.12
N GLN A 329 1.74 0.14 21.17
CA GLN A 329 1.08 1.15 21.98
C GLN A 329 2.08 2.11 22.63
N ARG A 330 3.18 1.61 23.18
CA ARG A 330 4.22 2.44 23.76
C ARG A 330 4.75 3.44 22.75
N HIS A 331 5.18 3.00 21.56
CA HIS A 331 5.75 3.88 20.54
C HIS A 331 4.76 4.90 19.96
N LEU A 332 3.45 4.62 20.04
CA LEU A 332 2.42 5.60 19.67
C LEU A 332 2.20 6.67 20.74
N THR A 333 2.62 6.44 22.00
CA THR A 333 2.31 7.36 23.12
C THR A 333 3.53 7.99 23.76
N ASP A 334 4.74 7.39 23.63
CA ASP A 334 5.97 7.89 24.24
C ASP A 334 6.75 8.91 23.38
N GLY A 335 6.21 9.24 22.19
CA GLY A 335 6.82 10.19 21.27
C GLY A 335 7.96 9.61 20.41
N SER A 336 8.36 8.35 20.63
CA SER A 336 9.49 7.75 19.88
C SER A 336 9.18 7.56 18.40
N ALA A 337 7.94 7.16 18.03
CA ALA A 337 7.54 7.05 16.65
C ALA A 337 7.45 8.44 15.96
N LEU A 338 6.99 9.48 16.68
CA LEU A 338 7.00 10.86 16.17
C LEU A 338 8.43 11.36 15.90
N ALA A 339 9.38 11.04 16.80
CA ALA A 339 10.78 11.37 16.61
C ALA A 339 11.36 10.68 15.35
N LYS A 340 10.97 9.42 15.09
CA LYS A 340 11.34 8.69 13.87
C LYS A 340 10.72 9.27 12.61
N LEU A 341 9.48 9.78 12.67
CA LEU A 341 8.90 10.52 11.53
C LEU A 341 9.72 11.78 11.20
N LYS A 342 10.15 12.54 12.22
CA LYS A 342 11.03 13.70 12.02
C LYS A 342 12.37 13.31 11.40
N GLU A 343 12.98 12.24 11.89
CA GLU A 343 14.25 11.73 11.37
C GLU A 343 14.12 11.34 9.89
N LEU A 344 13.05 10.63 9.52
CA LEU A 344 12.74 10.23 8.14
C LEU A 344 12.55 11.47 7.25
N VAL A 345 11.68 12.40 7.66
CA VAL A 345 11.38 13.62 6.88
C VAL A 345 12.66 14.46 6.70
N LYS A 346 13.46 14.64 7.74
CA LYS A 346 14.75 15.34 7.67
C LYS A 346 15.72 14.65 6.71
N ALA A 347 15.82 13.32 6.77
CA ALA A 347 16.71 12.55 5.90
C ALA A 347 16.34 12.68 4.41
N GLN A 348 15.05 12.91 4.12
CA GLN A 348 14.52 13.14 2.78
C GLN A 348 14.33 14.63 2.44
N GLY A 349 15.01 15.54 3.18
CA GLY A 349 15.11 16.97 2.86
C GLY A 349 13.92 17.82 3.32
N GLY A 350 12.91 17.23 3.97
CA GLY A 350 11.71 17.94 4.40
C GLY A 350 11.92 18.80 5.64
N ASP A 351 11.17 19.90 5.74
CA ASP A 351 11.17 20.80 6.90
C ASP A 351 10.39 20.16 8.07
N THR A 352 11.13 19.72 9.08
CA THR A 352 10.55 19.05 10.27
C THR A 352 9.71 19.97 11.14
N SER A 353 9.82 21.30 10.98
CA SER A 353 9.00 22.25 11.74
C SER A 353 7.49 22.10 11.48
N TYR A 354 7.12 21.50 10.34
CA TYR A 354 5.71 21.16 10.01
C TYR A 354 5.21 19.95 10.79
N ILE A 355 6.12 19.08 11.29
CA ILE A 355 5.75 17.99 12.20
C ILE A 355 5.59 18.51 13.63
N ASP A 356 6.45 19.42 14.04
CA ASP A 356 6.38 20.06 15.36
C ASP A 356 5.12 20.89 15.51
N ASN A 357 4.85 21.71 14.50
CA ASN A 357 3.68 22.58 14.42
C ASN A 357 2.91 22.36 13.12
N PRO A 358 1.92 21.45 13.09
CA PRO A 358 1.11 21.18 11.91
C PRO A 358 0.25 22.38 11.44
N ASP A 359 0.09 23.41 12.25
CA ASP A 359 -0.64 24.62 11.84
C ASP A 359 0.14 25.48 10.84
N LYS A 360 1.43 25.18 10.62
CA LYS A 360 2.22 25.77 9.53
C LYS A 360 1.77 25.34 8.14
N PHE A 361 1.09 24.18 7.99
CA PHE A 361 0.53 23.83 6.69
C PHE A 361 -0.46 24.89 6.25
N THR A 362 -0.24 25.42 5.04
CA THR A 362 -1.11 26.44 4.46
C THR A 362 -2.56 25.95 4.43
N PRO A 363 -3.50 26.63 5.11
CA PRO A 363 -4.90 26.25 5.05
C PRO A 363 -5.50 26.60 3.69
N ALA A 364 -6.60 25.95 3.32
CA ALA A 364 -7.41 26.40 2.19
C ALA A 364 -8.00 27.79 2.49
N ARG A 365 -8.25 28.57 1.44
CA ARG A 365 -8.81 29.91 1.55
C ARG A 365 -10.22 29.92 2.14
N HIS A 366 -10.97 28.85 1.86
CA HIS A 366 -12.37 28.72 2.25
C HIS A 366 -12.64 27.35 2.87
N ILE A 367 -13.57 27.35 3.82
CA ILE A 367 -14.08 26.12 4.43
C ILE A 367 -15.60 26.18 4.40
N ARG A 368 -16.24 25.14 3.85
CA ARG A 368 -17.70 25.01 3.77
C ARG A 368 -18.16 23.70 4.41
N LYS A 369 -19.17 23.76 5.28
CA LYS A 369 -19.80 22.56 5.82
C LYS A 369 -20.69 21.87 4.78
N LEU A 370 -20.66 20.55 4.71
CA LEU A 370 -21.69 19.75 4.05
C LEU A 370 -22.80 19.47 5.08
N PRO A 371 -23.97 20.12 5.02
CA PRO A 371 -25.01 19.93 6.03
C PRO A 371 -25.77 18.62 5.83
N ALA A 372 -26.14 17.96 6.92
CA ALA A 372 -27.06 16.82 6.88
C ALA A 372 -28.45 17.28 6.40
N PRO A 373 -29.04 16.64 5.38
CA PRO A 373 -30.35 17.08 4.81
C PRO A 373 -31.53 16.82 5.75
N LYS A 374 -31.37 15.90 6.70
CA LYS A 374 -32.39 15.53 7.71
C LYS A 374 -31.74 14.95 8.96
N ARG A 375 -32.50 14.83 10.04
CA ARG A 375 -32.08 14.06 11.23
C ARG A 375 -32.01 12.57 10.91
N GLY A 376 -31.02 11.87 11.43
CA GLY A 376 -30.87 10.42 11.28
C GLY A 376 -29.52 9.91 11.74
N TYR A 377 -29.22 8.67 11.35
CA TYR A 377 -27.89 8.09 11.50
C TYR A 377 -27.24 7.97 10.12
N VAL A 378 -25.95 8.23 10.04
CA VAL A 378 -25.17 7.90 8.86
C VAL A 378 -25.26 6.39 8.64
N HIS A 379 -25.93 5.99 7.57
CA HIS A 379 -26.23 4.57 7.29
C HIS A 379 -25.15 3.95 6.40
N THR A 380 -24.82 4.63 5.30
CA THR A 380 -23.72 4.23 4.40
C THR A 380 -22.96 5.46 3.94
N ILE A 381 -21.69 5.25 3.62
CA ILE A 381 -20.81 6.24 2.99
C ILE A 381 -20.25 5.63 1.72
N ASN A 382 -20.28 6.38 0.63
CA ASN A 382 -19.53 6.05 -0.57
C ASN A 382 -18.18 6.78 -0.53
N ALA A 383 -17.16 6.10 -0.02
CA ALA A 383 -15.82 6.68 0.13
C ALA A 383 -15.21 7.09 -1.23
N ALA A 384 -15.47 6.34 -2.31
CA ALA A 384 -15.00 6.69 -3.64
C ALA A 384 -15.57 8.05 -4.11
N MET A 385 -16.83 8.34 -3.81
CA MET A 385 -17.41 9.65 -4.12
C MET A 385 -16.72 10.77 -3.35
N ILE A 386 -16.41 10.55 -2.07
CA ILE A 386 -15.63 11.54 -1.28
C ILE A 386 -14.26 11.76 -1.93
N ALA A 387 -13.55 10.69 -2.27
CA ALA A 387 -12.23 10.80 -2.89
C ALA A 387 -12.27 11.50 -4.25
N ARG A 388 -13.26 11.22 -5.10
CA ARG A 388 -13.46 11.91 -6.38
C ARG A 388 -13.73 13.40 -6.20
N GLY A 389 -14.58 13.75 -5.24
CA GLY A 389 -14.82 15.16 -4.91
C GLY A 389 -13.53 15.85 -4.44
N VAL A 390 -12.74 15.20 -3.59
CA VAL A 390 -11.43 15.70 -3.12
C VAL A 390 -10.43 15.84 -4.28
N HIS A 391 -10.43 14.90 -5.23
CA HIS A 391 -9.61 14.98 -6.44
C HIS A 391 -10.00 16.19 -7.30
N ILE A 392 -11.30 16.43 -7.54
CA ILE A 392 -11.82 17.59 -8.26
C ILE A 392 -11.39 18.90 -7.59
N LEU A 393 -11.36 18.97 -6.26
CA LEU A 393 -10.85 20.15 -5.56
C LEU A 393 -9.37 20.42 -5.85
N GLY A 394 -8.60 19.42 -6.29
CA GLY A 394 -7.19 19.54 -6.66
C GLY A 394 -6.20 18.82 -5.74
N ALA A 395 -6.65 17.96 -4.82
CA ALA A 395 -5.76 17.24 -3.90
C ALA A 395 -4.99 16.06 -4.53
N GLY A 396 -5.35 15.66 -5.76
CA GLY A 396 -4.68 14.58 -6.50
C GLY A 396 -4.06 15.08 -7.80
N ARG A 397 -3.28 14.21 -8.45
CA ARG A 397 -2.76 14.46 -9.81
C ARG A 397 -3.83 14.07 -10.82
N ASP A 398 -4.09 14.92 -11.78
CA ASP A 398 -4.90 14.59 -12.95
C ASP A 398 -4.04 13.98 -14.08
N ALA A 399 -4.71 13.54 -15.18
CA ALA A 399 -4.05 12.97 -16.35
C ALA A 399 -2.99 13.92 -16.98
N ASN A 400 -3.12 15.23 -16.76
CA ASN A 400 -2.20 16.26 -17.25
C ASN A 400 -1.07 16.54 -16.23
N GLN A 401 -0.93 15.73 -15.16
CA GLN A 401 0.05 15.92 -14.09
C GLN A 401 0.02 17.31 -13.46
N SER A 402 -1.17 17.88 -13.30
CA SER A 402 -1.35 19.19 -12.68
C SER A 402 -0.74 19.24 -11.27
N LYS A 403 -0.36 20.44 -10.86
CA LYS A 403 0.22 20.67 -9.55
C LYS A 403 -0.83 20.37 -8.46
N ILE A 404 -0.48 19.50 -7.50
CA ILE A 404 -1.33 19.19 -6.36
C ILE A 404 -1.55 20.46 -5.52
N ASP A 405 -2.80 20.75 -5.18
CA ASP A 405 -3.15 21.72 -4.14
C ASP A 405 -3.19 20.98 -2.78
N TYR A 406 -2.13 21.12 -2.01
CA TYR A 406 -1.98 20.45 -0.73
C TYR A 406 -2.94 20.94 0.35
N SER A 407 -3.59 22.09 0.16
CA SER A 407 -4.45 22.72 1.19
C SER A 407 -5.91 22.23 1.14
N VAL A 408 -6.33 21.63 0.03
CA VAL A 408 -7.72 21.24 -0.20
C VAL A 408 -8.01 19.81 0.25
N GLY A 409 -9.30 19.50 0.47
CA GLY A 409 -9.76 18.20 0.90
C GLY A 409 -10.98 18.28 1.80
N VAL A 410 -11.20 17.24 2.62
CA VAL A 410 -12.27 17.20 3.62
C VAL A 410 -11.74 16.79 4.97
N SER A 411 -12.37 17.28 6.03
CA SER A 411 -12.09 16.91 7.42
C SER A 411 -13.38 16.70 8.21
N GLU A 412 -13.27 16.18 9.43
CA GLU A 412 -14.40 15.89 10.34
C GLU A 412 -15.47 14.99 9.69
N VAL A 413 -15.02 14.03 8.90
CA VAL A 413 -15.89 13.07 8.18
C VAL A 413 -16.68 12.24 9.19
N LYS A 414 -18.01 12.41 9.23
CA LYS A 414 -18.89 11.63 10.11
C LYS A 414 -18.95 10.17 9.63
N LYS A 415 -18.74 9.26 10.56
CA LYS A 415 -18.64 7.82 10.30
C LYS A 415 -20.01 7.11 10.31
N VAL A 416 -20.09 5.96 9.68
CA VAL A 416 -21.26 5.08 9.76
C VAL A 416 -21.64 4.82 11.21
N GLY A 417 -22.94 4.95 11.51
CA GLY A 417 -23.48 4.84 12.87
C GLY A 417 -23.52 6.14 13.68
N THR A 418 -22.92 7.24 13.18
CA THR A 418 -23.01 8.56 13.83
C THR A 418 -24.40 9.13 13.69
N GLN A 419 -24.98 9.60 14.78
CA GLN A 419 -26.24 10.36 14.78
C GLN A 419 -25.99 11.81 14.39
N VAL A 420 -26.82 12.37 13.51
CA VAL A 420 -26.76 13.76 13.08
C VAL A 420 -28.14 14.41 13.12
N LYS A 421 -28.17 15.70 13.40
CA LYS A 421 -29.36 16.57 13.30
C LYS A 421 -29.39 17.20 11.90
N GLN A 422 -30.56 17.64 11.47
CA GLN A 422 -30.68 18.44 10.24
C GLN A 422 -29.80 19.68 10.32
N GLY A 423 -29.02 19.96 9.26
CA GLY A 423 -28.08 21.10 9.19
C GLY A 423 -26.74 20.88 9.91
N GLU A 424 -26.58 19.81 10.69
CA GLU A 424 -25.29 19.45 11.30
C GLU A 424 -24.27 19.03 10.22
N PRO A 425 -22.98 19.38 10.32
CA PRO A 425 -22.01 19.03 9.31
C PRO A 425 -21.77 17.52 9.25
N LEU A 426 -21.87 16.95 8.03
CA LEU A 426 -21.42 15.59 7.70
C LEU A 426 -19.91 15.56 7.49
N MET A 427 -19.34 16.66 7.02
CA MET A 427 -17.90 16.93 6.89
C MET A 427 -17.65 18.40 6.62
N MET A 428 -16.41 18.85 6.80
CA MET A 428 -15.93 20.17 6.43
C MET A 428 -15.16 20.07 5.12
N ILE A 429 -15.46 20.92 4.13
CA ILE A 429 -14.85 20.93 2.80
C ILE A 429 -13.88 22.12 2.75
N HIS A 430 -12.60 21.83 2.51
CA HIS A 430 -11.53 22.81 2.37
C HIS A 430 -11.27 23.03 0.86
N TYR A 431 -11.42 24.27 0.36
CA TYR A 431 -11.33 24.55 -1.06
C TYR A 431 -10.75 25.94 -1.37
N ASN A 432 -10.26 26.14 -2.59
CA ASN A 432 -9.66 27.37 -3.06
C ASN A 432 -10.35 27.94 -4.32
N ASP A 433 -11.20 27.15 -4.97
CA ASP A 433 -11.86 27.47 -6.24
C ASP A 433 -13.35 27.11 -6.15
N GLU A 434 -14.23 28.09 -6.35
CA GLU A 434 -15.67 27.91 -6.24
C GLU A 434 -16.25 27.01 -7.35
N ALA A 435 -15.70 27.11 -8.58
CA ALA A 435 -16.18 26.28 -9.68
C ALA A 435 -15.85 24.79 -9.45
N LYS A 436 -14.66 24.50 -8.92
CA LYS A 436 -14.28 23.15 -8.49
C LYS A 436 -15.14 22.67 -7.33
N LEU A 437 -15.46 23.54 -6.37
CA LEU A 437 -16.35 23.20 -5.27
C LEU A 437 -17.74 22.80 -5.78
N GLU A 438 -18.35 23.55 -6.67
CA GLU A 438 -19.69 23.24 -7.19
C GLU A 438 -19.70 21.86 -7.91
N GLN A 439 -18.66 21.54 -8.66
CA GLN A 439 -18.49 20.20 -9.27
C GLN A 439 -18.33 19.10 -8.20
N ALA A 440 -17.52 19.34 -7.17
CA ALA A 440 -17.26 18.38 -6.11
C ALA A 440 -18.49 18.15 -5.21
N LEU A 441 -19.34 19.17 -5.04
CA LEU A 441 -20.55 19.08 -4.21
C LEU A 441 -21.54 18.03 -4.68
N GLU A 442 -21.62 17.75 -5.98
CA GLU A 442 -22.46 16.68 -6.50
C GLU A 442 -22.03 15.32 -5.94
N TYR A 443 -20.72 15.06 -5.94
CA TYR A 443 -20.16 13.82 -5.37
C TYR A 443 -20.37 13.77 -3.86
N PHE A 444 -20.10 14.86 -3.13
CA PHE A 444 -20.20 14.88 -1.68
C PHE A 444 -21.63 14.69 -1.18
N LYS A 445 -22.62 15.32 -1.82
CA LYS A 445 -24.06 15.17 -1.48
C LYS A 445 -24.52 13.73 -1.67
N ASN A 446 -24.01 13.04 -2.69
CA ASN A 446 -24.37 11.68 -3.01
C ASN A 446 -23.54 10.62 -2.24
N ALA A 447 -22.50 11.06 -1.51
CA ALA A 447 -21.66 10.15 -0.73
C ALA A 447 -22.34 9.59 0.52
N TYR A 448 -23.34 10.28 1.07
CA TYR A 448 -23.97 9.90 2.33
C TYR A 448 -25.40 9.43 2.15
N ARG A 449 -25.77 8.36 2.86
CA ARG A 449 -27.16 7.95 3.06
C ARG A 449 -27.48 7.96 4.55
N LEU A 450 -28.58 8.61 4.92
CA LEU A 450 -29.07 8.69 6.29
C LEU A 450 -30.32 7.82 6.48
N ALA A 451 -30.39 7.10 7.60
CA ALA A 451 -31.54 6.29 7.99
C ALA A 451 -32.01 6.63 9.41
N PRO A 452 -33.29 6.34 9.75
CA PRO A 452 -33.81 6.58 11.09
C PRO A 452 -33.25 5.63 12.15
N LYS A 453 -32.82 4.43 11.73
CA LYS A 453 -32.23 3.40 12.61
C LYS A 453 -30.71 3.40 12.50
N ARG A 454 -30.03 3.22 13.64
CA ARG A 454 -28.58 3.08 13.69
C ARG A 454 -28.13 1.78 13.01
N PRO A 455 -27.27 1.83 12.00
CA PRO A 455 -26.69 0.64 11.40
C PRO A 455 -25.62 0.04 12.32
N THR A 456 -25.30 -1.24 12.13
CA THR A 456 -24.11 -1.87 12.67
C THR A 456 -22.98 -1.69 11.65
N PRO A 457 -21.90 -0.95 11.96
CA PRO A 457 -20.76 -0.87 11.05
C PRO A 457 -20.14 -2.25 10.80
N PRO A 458 -19.64 -2.53 9.60
CA PRO A 458 -18.85 -3.73 9.38
C PRO A 458 -17.57 -3.70 10.23
N PRO A 459 -17.00 -4.87 10.60
CA PRO A 459 -15.74 -4.90 11.31
C PRO A 459 -14.63 -4.32 10.42
N LEU A 460 -13.79 -3.47 11.00
CA LEU A 460 -12.68 -2.84 10.28
C LEU A 460 -11.70 -3.89 9.71
N ILE A 461 -11.44 -4.95 10.45
CA ILE A 461 -10.60 -6.07 10.04
C ILE A 461 -11.46 -7.32 9.94
N VAL A 462 -11.60 -7.83 8.71
CA VAL A 462 -12.49 -8.95 8.40
C VAL A 462 -11.80 -10.29 8.53
N GLU A 463 -10.56 -10.40 8.04
CA GLU A 463 -9.81 -11.65 8.05
C GLU A 463 -8.31 -11.37 8.20
N ARG A 464 -7.63 -12.27 8.89
CA ARG A 464 -6.16 -12.36 8.95
C ARG A 464 -5.72 -13.63 8.24
N VAL A 465 -4.90 -13.49 7.22
CA VAL A 465 -4.32 -14.58 6.44
C VAL A 465 -2.82 -14.62 6.71
N ALA A 466 -2.34 -15.77 7.18
CA ALA A 466 -0.92 -15.97 7.52
C ALA A 466 -0.47 -17.36 7.15
#